data_45dbd4c2288b2071f2a4ebbc9499e65f
#
_entry.id   45dbd4c2288b2071f2a4ebbc9499e65f
#
_cell.length_a   1.000
_cell.length_b   1.000
_cell.length_c   1.000
_cell.angle_alpha   90.00
_cell.angle_beta   90.00
_cell.angle_gamma   90.00
#
_symmetry.space_group_name_H-M   'P 1'
#
loop_
_entity.id
_entity.type
_entity.pdbx_description
1 polymer ?
#
loop_
_entity_poly.entity_id
_entity_poly.type
_entity_poly.pdbx_seq_one_letter_code
_entity_poly.pdbx_strand_id
1 'polypeptide(L)'
;MVGKGTTSINGNRCEKAGPVDHDVYVARFLQKGKPVVSIVNLACHPVCMGAGSYLLSSDYPGVNARYLSEAWGGEVFQLTGAAGNMDPALGPKRVEYAEQCGRELADSLKDISFEKVPSKGLLRLKNETVDLPYQIAEVTPEAVIRHADSLAATARTTFPRFADDVMGWKEEILARFEEGPVPSMLRYHLHGLDVDGVIFFFSDGEPFCEYQMEARKAFPDRTVFFAGYTNGQNSYLPSEHAYAVRKGYEYEIEQMHVYIKAPYPLSERMPSTYRDGVIHTIQETIGLE
;
A
#
# COMPACT_ATOMS: atom_id res chain seq x y z
N MET A 1 16.65 -10.16 14.45
CA MET A 1 15.66 -11.21 14.74
C MET A 1 14.39 -10.91 13.97
N VAL A 2 13.63 -11.92 13.61
CA VAL A 2 12.31 -11.74 12.99
C VAL A 2 11.25 -12.48 13.79
N GLY A 3 10.03 -11.95 13.79
CA GLY A 3 8.88 -12.57 14.44
C GLY A 3 7.64 -12.42 13.54
N LYS A 4 6.68 -13.29 13.75
CA LYS A 4 5.39 -13.27 13.07
C LYS A 4 4.27 -13.38 14.09
N GLY A 5 3.28 -12.53 13.97
CA GLY A 5 2.03 -12.58 14.70
C GLY A 5 0.85 -12.45 13.75
N THR A 6 -0.36 -12.41 14.31
CA THR A 6 -1.59 -12.15 13.58
C THR A 6 -2.44 -11.15 14.35
N THR A 7 -3.29 -10.42 13.66
CA THR A 7 -4.22 -9.48 14.27
C THR A 7 -5.58 -9.52 13.59
N SER A 8 -6.62 -9.08 14.30
CA SER A 8 -7.98 -8.92 13.75
C SER A 8 -8.42 -7.46 13.65
N ILE A 9 -7.48 -6.51 13.86
CA ILE A 9 -7.85 -5.08 13.82
C ILE A 9 -8.20 -4.59 12.43
N ASN A 10 -7.76 -5.30 11.37
CA ASN A 10 -7.91 -4.91 9.97
C ASN A 10 -8.94 -5.78 9.23
N GLY A 11 -9.52 -5.21 8.18
CA GLY A 11 -10.46 -5.89 7.29
C GLY A 11 -10.50 -5.24 5.92
N ASN A 12 -11.02 -5.96 4.92
CA ASN A 12 -11.22 -5.41 3.59
C ASN A 12 -12.34 -4.36 3.62
N ARG A 13 -12.03 -3.12 3.20
CA ARG A 13 -12.96 -1.98 3.22
C ARG A 13 -13.89 -1.94 2.02
N CYS A 14 -13.49 -2.56 0.91
CA CYS A 14 -14.23 -2.53 -0.34
C CYS A 14 -15.21 -3.70 -0.46
N GLU A 15 -14.82 -4.87 0.07
CA GLU A 15 -15.60 -6.10 -0.03
C GLU A 15 -15.60 -6.87 1.30
N LYS A 16 -16.77 -7.02 1.93
CA LYS A 16 -16.91 -7.64 3.27
C LYS A 16 -16.29 -9.04 3.39
N ALA A 17 -16.32 -9.84 2.34
CA ALA A 17 -15.76 -11.20 2.27
C ALA A 17 -14.51 -11.25 1.36
N GLY A 18 -13.95 -10.09 1.01
CA GLY A 18 -12.75 -9.99 0.17
C GLY A 18 -11.48 -10.46 0.89
N PRO A 19 -10.37 -10.56 0.15
CA PRO A 19 -9.08 -10.93 0.71
C PRO A 19 -8.67 -10.00 1.86
N VAL A 20 -8.08 -10.58 2.90
CA VAL A 20 -7.54 -9.87 4.08
C VAL A 20 -6.20 -10.48 4.46
N ASP A 21 -5.18 -9.67 4.67
CA ASP A 21 -3.92 -10.09 5.26
C ASP A 21 -3.88 -9.74 6.74
N HIS A 22 -4.08 -10.73 7.59
CA HIS A 22 -4.00 -10.60 9.05
C HIS A 22 -2.60 -10.81 9.62
N ASP A 23 -1.63 -11.19 8.78
CA ASP A 23 -0.26 -11.44 9.22
C ASP A 23 0.47 -10.13 9.57
N VAL A 24 1.15 -10.14 10.70
CA VAL A 24 2.01 -9.04 11.15
C VAL A 24 3.43 -9.55 11.26
N TYR A 25 4.34 -8.91 10.53
CA TYR A 25 5.76 -9.25 10.59
C TYR A 25 6.51 -8.22 11.44
N VAL A 26 7.48 -8.70 12.22
CA VAL A 26 8.31 -7.85 13.07
C VAL A 26 9.79 -8.14 12.85
N ALA A 27 10.55 -7.11 12.49
CA ALA A 27 12.01 -7.15 12.49
C ALA A 27 12.53 -6.45 13.74
N ARG A 28 13.42 -7.11 14.49
CA ARG A 28 14.02 -6.56 15.71
C ARG A 28 15.53 -6.50 15.59
N PHE A 29 16.09 -5.31 15.77
CA PHE A 29 17.51 -5.04 15.75
C PHE A 29 18.04 -4.94 17.18
N LEU A 30 19.12 -5.65 17.43
CA LEU A 30 19.72 -5.75 18.76
C LEU A 30 21.13 -5.15 18.76
N GLN A 31 21.47 -4.44 19.82
CA GLN A 31 22.84 -4.05 20.11
C GLN A 31 23.24 -4.62 21.46
N LYS A 32 24.32 -5.39 21.51
CA LYS A 32 24.80 -6.09 22.74
C LYS A 32 23.68 -6.89 23.42
N GLY A 33 22.83 -7.55 22.64
CA GLY A 33 21.72 -8.38 23.13
C GLY A 33 20.48 -7.62 23.60
N LYS A 34 20.46 -6.30 23.54
CA LYS A 34 19.30 -5.47 23.90
C LYS A 34 18.59 -4.94 22.66
N PRO A 35 17.24 -4.94 22.60
CA PRO A 35 16.50 -4.30 21.51
C PRO A 35 16.84 -2.82 21.42
N VAL A 36 17.13 -2.35 20.22
CA VAL A 36 17.34 -0.93 19.89
C VAL A 36 16.18 -0.41 19.05
N VAL A 37 15.83 -1.17 18.00
CA VAL A 37 14.73 -0.83 17.09
C VAL A 37 13.94 -2.09 16.77
N SER A 38 12.62 -1.97 16.75
CA SER A 38 11.72 -2.97 16.19
C SER A 38 10.87 -2.32 15.11
N ILE A 39 10.70 -3.00 13.96
CA ILE A 39 9.88 -2.56 12.85
C ILE A 39 8.69 -3.52 12.73
N VAL A 40 7.48 -3.00 12.86
CA VAL A 40 6.22 -3.74 12.70
C VAL A 40 5.65 -3.46 11.31
N ASN A 41 5.26 -4.50 10.58
CA ASN A 41 4.68 -4.39 9.24
C ASN A 41 3.29 -5.02 9.20
N LEU A 42 2.29 -4.21 8.90
CA LEU A 42 0.88 -4.59 8.80
C LEU A 42 0.22 -3.92 7.60
N ALA A 43 -0.55 -4.68 6.84
CA ALA A 43 -1.43 -4.16 5.80
C ALA A 43 -2.71 -3.58 6.42
N CYS A 44 -2.67 -2.29 6.79
CA CYS A 44 -3.84 -1.58 7.32
C CYS A 44 -3.60 -0.06 7.27
N HIS A 45 -4.57 0.68 6.74
CA HIS A 45 -4.54 2.14 6.73
C HIS A 45 -4.60 2.72 8.16
N PRO A 46 -3.85 3.77 8.49
CA PRO A 46 -3.94 4.48 9.76
C PRO A 46 -5.08 5.53 9.70
N VAL A 47 -6.32 5.06 9.68
CA VAL A 47 -7.51 5.90 9.47
C VAL A 47 -8.58 5.71 10.56
N CYS A 48 -8.17 5.29 11.76
CA CYS A 48 -9.09 5.10 12.89
C CYS A 48 -9.85 6.38 13.26
N MET A 49 -9.19 7.53 13.13
CA MET A 49 -9.80 8.82 13.52
C MET A 49 -10.80 9.35 12.48
N GLY A 50 -10.70 8.89 11.23
CA GLY A 50 -11.58 9.32 10.13
C GLY A 50 -11.32 10.74 9.62
N ALA A 51 -11.93 11.06 8.47
CA ALA A 51 -11.73 12.34 7.76
C ALA A 51 -12.34 13.57 8.49
N GLY A 52 -13.20 13.37 9.50
CA GLY A 52 -13.79 14.46 10.30
C GLY A 52 -12.90 14.95 11.44
N SER A 53 -11.75 14.33 11.68
CA SER A 53 -10.82 14.77 12.73
C SER A 53 -9.83 15.81 12.19
N TYR A 54 -9.69 16.91 12.94
CA TYR A 54 -8.69 17.95 12.69
C TYR A 54 -7.51 17.87 13.65
N LEU A 55 -7.39 16.78 14.42
CA LEU A 55 -6.28 16.55 15.34
C LEU A 55 -5.07 15.95 14.61
N LEU A 56 -3.90 16.46 14.90
CA LEU A 56 -2.65 15.81 14.50
C LEU A 56 -2.46 14.56 15.37
N SER A 57 -2.31 13.41 14.74
CA SER A 57 -2.20 12.12 15.43
C SER A 57 -1.36 11.15 14.62
N SER A 58 -0.64 10.25 15.31
CA SER A 58 -0.01 9.07 14.72
C SER A 58 -0.99 7.89 14.55
N ASP A 59 -2.30 8.10 14.83
CA ASP A 59 -3.34 7.08 14.78
C ASP A 59 -2.96 5.79 15.56
N TYR A 60 -3.52 4.62 15.21
CA TYR A 60 -3.21 3.36 15.90
C TYR A 60 -1.72 2.95 15.81
N PRO A 61 -0.93 3.25 14.75
CA PRO A 61 0.49 2.92 14.72
C PRO A 61 1.30 3.53 15.85
N GLY A 62 1.06 4.80 16.18
CA GLY A 62 1.77 5.44 17.31
C GLY A 62 1.38 4.88 18.66
N VAL A 63 0.10 4.51 18.82
CA VAL A 63 -0.37 3.83 20.04
C VAL A 63 0.29 2.45 20.17
N ASN A 64 0.27 1.66 19.10
CA ASN A 64 0.94 0.35 19.06
C ASN A 64 2.44 0.48 19.39
N ALA A 65 3.12 1.43 18.75
CA ALA A 65 4.55 1.66 18.99
C ALA A 65 4.86 1.98 20.46
N ARG A 66 4.06 2.81 21.11
CA ARG A 66 4.20 3.15 22.52
C ARG A 66 4.09 1.91 23.43
N TYR A 67 3.02 1.12 23.26
CA TYR A 67 2.83 -0.09 24.08
C TYR A 67 3.90 -1.14 23.86
N LEU A 68 4.33 -1.35 22.61
CA LEU A 68 5.38 -2.32 22.30
C LEU A 68 6.77 -1.85 22.74
N SER A 69 7.08 -0.54 22.70
CA SER A 69 8.33 0.02 23.26
C SER A 69 8.41 -0.20 24.77
N GLU A 70 7.29 -0.04 25.48
CA GLU A 70 7.20 -0.34 26.92
C GLU A 70 7.41 -1.84 27.21
N ALA A 71 6.83 -2.72 26.39
CA ALA A 71 6.90 -4.17 26.57
C ALA A 71 8.25 -4.77 26.17
N TRP A 72 8.85 -4.31 25.07
CA TRP A 72 10.03 -4.92 24.46
C TRP A 72 11.33 -4.17 24.76
N GLY A 73 11.25 -2.88 25.09
CA GLY A 73 12.37 -1.95 25.11
C GLY A 73 12.82 -1.53 23.72
N GLY A 74 13.56 -0.44 23.64
CA GLY A 74 13.96 0.21 22.39
C GLY A 74 12.80 0.95 21.71
N GLU A 75 13.08 1.47 20.52
CA GLU A 75 12.09 2.20 19.71
C GLU A 75 11.30 1.24 18.81
N VAL A 76 10.01 1.50 18.62
CA VAL A 76 9.16 0.73 17.72
C VAL A 76 8.64 1.65 16.61
N PHE A 77 8.80 1.20 15.38
CA PHE A 77 8.26 1.87 14.17
C PHE A 77 7.29 0.93 13.46
N GLN A 78 6.30 1.51 12.80
CA GLN A 78 5.40 0.75 11.95
C GLN A 78 5.56 1.15 10.49
N LEU A 79 5.71 0.15 9.62
CA LEU A 79 5.61 0.27 8.19
C LEU A 79 4.20 -0.13 7.77
N THR A 80 3.50 0.78 7.08
CA THR A 80 2.23 0.46 6.43
C THR A 80 2.51 -0.46 5.25
N GLY A 81 1.95 -1.67 5.32
CA GLY A 81 2.06 -2.67 4.28
C GLY A 81 1.23 -2.34 3.04
N ALA A 82 0.92 -3.36 2.25
CA ALA A 82 0.00 -3.27 1.12
C ALA A 82 -1.44 -3.06 1.65
N ALA A 83 -1.79 -1.81 1.94
CA ALA A 83 -3.00 -1.46 2.68
C ALA A 83 -4.13 -0.92 1.79
N GLY A 84 -3.96 -0.88 0.46
CA GLY A 84 -4.89 -0.19 -0.44
C GLY A 84 -6.37 -0.56 -0.26
N ASN A 85 -6.67 -1.81 0.05
CA ASN A 85 -8.03 -2.28 0.36
C ASN A 85 -8.26 -2.59 1.85
N MET A 86 -7.36 -2.18 2.77
CA MET A 86 -7.37 -2.59 4.17
C MET A 86 -7.57 -1.41 5.12
N ASP A 87 -8.66 -1.42 5.88
CA ASP A 87 -8.97 -0.43 6.93
C ASP A 87 -9.09 -1.09 8.30
N PRO A 88 -8.97 -0.32 9.41
CA PRO A 88 -9.38 -0.79 10.73
C PRO A 88 -10.85 -1.21 10.75
N ALA A 89 -11.15 -2.41 11.28
CA ALA A 89 -12.44 -3.08 11.16
C ALA A 89 -13.23 -3.20 12.47
N LEU A 90 -12.69 -2.72 13.61
CA LEU A 90 -13.26 -2.96 14.93
C LEU A 90 -14.38 -1.99 15.36
N GLY A 91 -14.58 -0.88 14.68
CA GLY A 91 -15.61 0.06 15.09
C GLY A 91 -15.71 1.35 14.28
N PRO A 92 -16.55 2.29 14.73
CA PRO A 92 -16.73 3.55 14.05
C PRO A 92 -15.49 4.45 14.17
N LYS A 93 -15.12 5.12 13.10
CA LYS A 93 -13.96 6.01 13.03
C LYS A 93 -14.12 7.20 14.01
N ARG A 94 -13.23 7.27 15.02
CA ARG A 94 -13.18 8.31 16.05
C ARG A 94 -11.83 8.26 16.77
N VAL A 95 -11.52 9.28 17.58
CA VAL A 95 -10.23 9.42 18.27
C VAL A 95 -9.92 8.23 19.19
N GLU A 96 -10.90 7.80 20.01
CA GLU A 96 -10.74 6.68 20.94
C GLU A 96 -10.52 5.35 20.24
N TYR A 97 -10.91 5.25 18.98
CA TYR A 97 -10.74 4.05 18.19
C TYR A 97 -9.26 3.80 17.82
N ALA A 98 -8.48 4.86 17.65
CA ALA A 98 -7.03 4.74 17.45
C ALA A 98 -6.34 4.10 18.69
N GLU A 99 -6.73 4.52 19.89
CA GLU A 99 -6.21 3.92 21.14
C GLU A 99 -6.61 2.44 21.28
N GLN A 100 -7.88 2.11 20.96
CA GLN A 100 -8.35 0.73 20.98
C GLN A 100 -7.58 -0.16 19.99
N CYS A 101 -7.53 0.22 18.72
CA CYS A 101 -6.84 -0.55 17.67
C CYS A 101 -5.36 -0.73 17.98
N GLY A 102 -4.67 0.34 18.41
CA GLY A 102 -3.24 0.26 18.72
C GLY A 102 -2.95 -0.64 19.92
N ARG A 103 -3.80 -0.62 20.94
CA ARG A 103 -3.67 -1.52 22.11
C ARG A 103 -3.93 -2.97 21.71
N GLU A 104 -5.00 -3.26 20.98
CA GLU A 104 -5.31 -4.62 20.53
C GLU A 104 -4.21 -5.19 19.63
N LEU A 105 -3.63 -4.37 18.74
CA LEU A 105 -2.47 -4.78 17.95
C LEU A 105 -1.26 -5.09 18.85
N ALA A 106 -0.93 -4.22 19.80
CA ALA A 106 0.17 -4.46 20.72
C ALA A 106 -0.04 -5.72 21.58
N ASP A 107 -1.24 -5.93 22.09
CA ASP A 107 -1.59 -7.14 22.86
C ASP A 107 -1.45 -8.42 22.05
N SER A 108 -1.73 -8.37 20.73
CA SER A 108 -1.55 -9.51 19.82
C SER A 108 -0.08 -9.81 19.51
N LEU A 109 0.82 -8.87 19.75
CA LEU A 109 2.24 -8.96 19.36
C LEU A 109 3.22 -9.07 20.52
N LYS A 110 2.89 -8.57 21.72
CA LYS A 110 3.85 -8.45 22.82
C LYS A 110 4.55 -9.74 23.20
N ASP A 111 3.86 -10.89 23.06
CA ASP A 111 4.35 -12.21 23.46
C ASP A 111 4.75 -13.11 22.28
N ILE A 112 4.90 -12.58 21.07
CA ILE A 112 5.32 -13.38 19.91
C ILE A 112 6.76 -13.88 20.06
N SER A 113 7.03 -15.05 19.48
CA SER A 113 8.38 -15.61 19.42
C SER A 113 9.22 -14.93 18.35
N PHE A 114 10.52 -14.81 18.60
CA PHE A 114 11.49 -14.24 17.67
C PHE A 114 12.56 -15.26 17.29
N GLU A 115 12.77 -15.43 16.00
CA GLU A 115 13.84 -16.24 15.44
C GLU A 115 15.09 -15.38 15.19
N LYS A 116 16.27 -15.95 15.45
CA LYS A 116 17.54 -15.27 15.14
C LYS A 116 17.81 -15.31 13.66
N VAL A 117 18.09 -14.15 13.08
CA VAL A 117 18.68 -14.07 11.75
C VAL A 117 20.20 -14.05 11.91
N PRO A 118 20.95 -14.99 11.29
CA PRO A 118 22.41 -14.98 11.34
C PRO A 118 22.95 -13.71 10.66
N SER A 119 23.65 -12.87 11.42
CA SER A 119 24.25 -11.67 10.85
C SER A 119 25.52 -12.03 10.10
N LYS A 120 25.52 -11.79 8.79
CA LYS A 120 26.65 -11.95 7.86
C LYS A 120 27.19 -10.60 7.40
N GLY A 121 26.55 -9.50 7.82
CA GLY A 121 26.85 -8.16 7.34
C GLY A 121 26.44 -7.93 5.89
N LEU A 122 25.49 -8.73 5.39
CA LEU A 122 24.97 -8.57 4.04
C LEU A 122 23.95 -7.44 3.98
N LEU A 123 24.21 -6.49 3.08
CA LEU A 123 23.28 -5.43 2.72
C LEU A 123 23.26 -5.31 1.20
N ARG A 124 22.09 -5.53 0.59
CA ARG A 124 21.89 -5.32 -0.84
C ARG A 124 20.70 -4.41 -1.07
N LEU A 125 20.85 -3.48 -1.98
CA LEU A 125 19.80 -2.56 -2.41
C LEU A 125 19.60 -2.68 -3.92
N LYS A 126 18.35 -2.76 -4.35
CA LYS A 126 17.93 -2.68 -5.74
C LYS A 126 16.88 -1.61 -5.92
N ASN A 127 16.97 -0.91 -7.02
CA ASN A 127 15.98 0.08 -7.46
C ASN A 127 15.55 -0.28 -8.86
N GLU A 128 14.25 -0.50 -9.02
CA GLU A 128 13.64 -0.89 -10.28
C GLU A 128 12.49 0.06 -10.62
N THR A 129 12.06 0.02 -11.87
CA THR A 129 10.85 0.72 -12.31
C THR A 129 9.94 -0.22 -13.07
N VAL A 130 8.64 -0.03 -12.94
CA VAL A 130 7.63 -0.71 -13.74
C VAL A 130 6.70 0.32 -14.38
N ASP A 131 6.46 0.17 -15.67
CA ASP A 131 5.53 1.03 -16.42
C ASP A 131 4.15 0.35 -16.47
N LEU A 132 3.19 0.91 -15.75
CA LEU A 132 1.84 0.39 -15.62
C LEU A 132 0.96 0.92 -16.76
N PRO A 133 0.31 0.03 -17.56
CA PRO A 133 -0.44 0.44 -18.73
C PRO A 133 -1.78 1.08 -18.35
N TYR A 134 -2.17 2.13 -19.08
CA TYR A 134 -3.53 2.66 -19.07
C TYR A 134 -4.49 1.80 -19.91
N GLN A 135 -5.80 2.04 -19.77
CA GLN A 135 -6.86 1.35 -20.52
C GLN A 135 -6.81 1.62 -22.03
N ILE A 136 -5.99 2.58 -22.47
CA ILE A 136 -5.76 2.91 -23.87
C ILE A 136 -4.27 2.83 -24.20
N ALA A 137 -3.97 2.48 -25.45
CA ALA A 137 -2.56 2.34 -25.88
C ALA A 137 -1.85 3.69 -26.01
N GLU A 138 -2.58 4.74 -26.37
CA GLU A 138 -2.07 6.09 -26.55
C GLU A 138 -3.02 7.11 -25.94
N VAL A 139 -2.48 7.96 -25.06
CA VAL A 139 -3.24 9.07 -24.46
C VAL A 139 -3.22 10.25 -25.43
N THR A 140 -4.39 10.64 -25.91
CA THR A 140 -4.57 11.81 -26.79
C THR A 140 -5.56 12.80 -26.18
N PRO A 141 -5.51 14.10 -26.55
CA PRO A 141 -6.49 15.07 -26.10
C PRO A 141 -7.94 14.64 -26.33
N GLU A 142 -8.23 14.08 -27.50
CA GLU A 142 -9.58 13.62 -27.85
C GLU A 142 -10.02 12.43 -26.99
N ALA A 143 -9.11 11.52 -26.62
CA ALA A 143 -9.41 10.42 -25.70
C ALA A 143 -9.74 10.93 -24.31
N VAL A 144 -8.94 11.88 -23.78
CA VAL A 144 -9.17 12.53 -22.49
C VAL A 144 -10.52 13.25 -22.47
N ILE A 145 -10.85 14.03 -23.52
CA ILE A 145 -12.12 14.75 -23.61
C ILE A 145 -13.29 13.77 -23.60
N ARG A 146 -13.27 12.74 -24.45
CA ARG A 146 -14.37 11.75 -24.51
C ARG A 146 -14.57 11.03 -23.18
N HIS A 147 -13.47 10.65 -22.51
CA HIS A 147 -13.52 9.97 -21.22
C HIS A 147 -14.11 10.90 -20.15
N ALA A 148 -13.63 12.14 -20.05
CA ALA A 148 -14.11 13.12 -19.10
C ALA A 148 -15.61 13.41 -19.28
N ASP A 149 -16.06 13.63 -20.52
CA ASP A 149 -17.47 13.96 -20.80
C ASP A 149 -18.39 12.79 -20.42
N SER A 150 -17.98 11.54 -20.69
CA SER A 150 -18.71 10.34 -20.29
C SER A 150 -18.76 10.17 -18.77
N LEU A 151 -17.62 10.32 -18.10
CA LEU A 151 -17.51 10.16 -16.65
C LEU A 151 -18.29 11.26 -15.91
N ALA A 152 -18.17 12.52 -16.35
CA ALA A 152 -18.90 13.63 -15.77
C ALA A 152 -20.43 13.50 -15.98
N ALA A 153 -20.88 13.01 -17.14
CA ALA A 153 -22.30 12.77 -17.40
C ALA A 153 -22.90 11.76 -16.41
N THR A 154 -22.18 10.66 -16.14
CA THR A 154 -22.58 9.65 -15.15
C THR A 154 -22.55 10.25 -13.73
N ALA A 155 -21.47 10.94 -13.38
CA ALA A 155 -21.27 11.51 -12.05
C ALA A 155 -22.32 12.57 -11.69
N ARG A 156 -22.81 13.37 -12.63
CA ARG A 156 -23.88 14.39 -12.39
C ARG A 156 -25.14 13.80 -11.79
N THR A 157 -25.44 12.53 -12.06
CA THR A 157 -26.65 11.87 -11.55
C THR A 157 -26.41 11.11 -10.25
N THR A 158 -25.17 10.70 -9.95
CA THR A 158 -24.81 9.83 -8.81
C THR A 158 -24.04 10.60 -7.74
N PHE A 159 -23.10 11.42 -8.13
CA PHE A 159 -22.22 12.18 -7.23
C PHE A 159 -21.81 13.52 -7.90
N PRO A 160 -22.67 14.55 -7.88
CA PRO A 160 -22.46 15.80 -8.63
C PRO A 160 -21.13 16.50 -8.39
N ARG A 161 -20.63 16.50 -7.15
CA ARG A 161 -19.32 17.10 -6.81
C ARG A 161 -18.17 16.44 -7.58
N PHE A 162 -18.21 15.12 -7.76
CA PHE A 162 -17.21 14.42 -8.55
C PHE A 162 -17.22 14.83 -10.02
N ALA A 163 -18.36 15.21 -10.56
CA ALA A 163 -18.42 15.73 -11.93
C ALA A 163 -17.60 17.04 -12.09
N ASP A 164 -17.56 17.89 -11.06
CA ASP A 164 -16.73 19.10 -11.07
C ASP A 164 -15.23 18.73 -10.97
N ASP A 165 -14.88 17.74 -10.13
CA ASP A 165 -13.52 17.22 -10.03
C ASP A 165 -13.02 16.65 -11.37
N VAL A 166 -13.89 15.91 -12.11
CA VAL A 166 -13.60 15.38 -13.46
C VAL A 166 -13.34 16.50 -14.46
N MET A 167 -14.12 17.59 -14.42
CA MET A 167 -13.90 18.72 -15.32
C MET A 167 -12.59 19.44 -15.02
N GLY A 168 -12.25 19.66 -13.76
CA GLY A 168 -10.95 20.22 -13.37
C GLY A 168 -9.77 19.32 -13.77
N TRP A 169 -9.90 18.00 -13.60
CA TRP A 169 -8.95 17.03 -14.08
C TRP A 169 -8.74 17.10 -15.59
N LYS A 170 -9.84 17.16 -16.37
CA LYS A 170 -9.77 17.30 -17.83
C LYS A 170 -8.94 18.51 -18.24
N GLU A 171 -9.24 19.68 -17.66
CA GLU A 171 -8.52 20.93 -17.97
C GLU A 171 -7.03 20.80 -17.66
N GLU A 172 -6.68 20.23 -16.52
CA GLU A 172 -5.29 20.03 -16.11
C GLU A 172 -4.54 19.07 -17.05
N ILE A 173 -5.16 17.93 -17.43
CA ILE A 173 -4.51 16.99 -18.35
C ILE A 173 -4.36 17.58 -19.75
N LEU A 174 -5.34 18.33 -20.25
CA LEU A 174 -5.23 19.00 -21.54
C LEU A 174 -4.12 20.06 -21.56
N ALA A 175 -3.94 20.81 -20.47
CA ALA A 175 -2.85 21.78 -20.37
C ALA A 175 -1.46 21.11 -20.45
N ARG A 176 -1.30 19.88 -19.95
CA ARG A 176 -0.03 19.15 -20.06
C ARG A 176 0.37 18.84 -21.52
N PHE A 177 -0.60 18.66 -22.42
CA PHE A 177 -0.30 18.46 -23.84
C PHE A 177 0.32 19.70 -24.50
N GLU A 178 0.07 20.90 -23.96
CA GLU A 178 0.70 22.14 -24.44
C GLU A 178 2.18 22.19 -24.05
N GLU A 179 2.57 21.51 -22.97
CA GLU A 179 3.95 21.44 -22.46
C GLU A 179 4.77 20.32 -23.16
N GLY A 180 4.10 19.32 -23.74
CA GLY A 180 4.74 18.21 -24.43
C GLY A 180 3.90 16.92 -24.46
N PRO A 181 4.48 15.80 -24.92
CA PRO A 181 3.77 14.53 -24.97
C PRO A 181 3.43 14.01 -23.58
N VAL A 182 2.16 13.62 -23.37
CA VAL A 182 1.70 13.01 -22.13
C VAL A 182 2.01 11.50 -22.17
N PRO A 183 2.64 10.93 -21.11
CA PRO A 183 2.98 9.51 -21.09
C PRO A 183 1.75 8.61 -21.20
N SER A 184 1.87 7.51 -21.95
CA SER A 184 0.81 6.49 -22.11
C SER A 184 0.91 5.34 -21.09
N MET A 185 1.78 5.47 -20.09
CA MET A 185 1.95 4.54 -18.99
C MET A 185 2.25 5.32 -17.70
N LEU A 186 1.87 4.76 -16.58
CA LEU A 186 2.20 5.30 -15.26
C LEU A 186 3.45 4.60 -14.73
N ARG A 187 4.54 5.36 -14.55
CA ARG A 187 5.79 4.81 -14.00
C ARG A 187 5.72 4.70 -12.49
N TYR A 188 6.07 3.52 -12.00
CA TYR A 188 6.21 3.20 -10.58
C TYR A 188 7.65 2.85 -10.24
N HIS A 189 8.06 3.24 -9.02
CA HIS A 189 9.37 2.90 -8.48
C HIS A 189 9.22 1.78 -7.46
N LEU A 190 10.06 0.77 -7.60
CA LEU A 190 10.10 -0.40 -6.74
C LEU A 190 11.51 -0.50 -6.14
N HIS A 191 11.59 -0.76 -4.85
CA HIS A 191 12.88 -0.88 -4.18
C HIS A 191 12.91 -2.14 -3.33
N GLY A 192 14.02 -2.85 -3.38
CA GLY A 192 14.29 -4.01 -2.54
C GLY A 192 15.53 -3.79 -1.69
N LEU A 193 15.43 -4.13 -0.41
CA LEU A 193 16.54 -4.11 0.53
C LEU A 193 16.65 -5.48 1.20
N ASP A 194 17.77 -6.16 1.01
CA ASP A 194 18.11 -7.40 1.71
C ASP A 194 19.05 -7.07 2.88
N VAL A 195 18.62 -7.39 4.08
CA VAL A 195 19.41 -7.28 5.31
C VAL A 195 19.62 -8.68 5.88
N ASP A 196 20.75 -9.30 5.58
CA ASP A 196 21.09 -10.65 6.04
C ASP A 196 20.02 -11.71 5.72
N GLY A 197 19.30 -11.57 4.59
CA GLY A 197 18.24 -12.49 4.15
C GLY A 197 16.83 -12.10 4.59
N VAL A 198 16.67 -10.99 5.30
CA VAL A 198 15.38 -10.34 5.56
C VAL A 198 15.13 -9.30 4.48
N ILE A 199 14.05 -9.45 3.76
CA ILE A 199 13.73 -8.60 2.61
C ILE A 199 12.77 -7.49 3.03
N PHE A 200 13.11 -6.27 2.71
CA PHE A 200 12.22 -5.12 2.77
C PHE A 200 11.94 -4.68 1.33
N PHE A 201 10.70 -4.84 0.92
CA PHE A 201 10.23 -4.35 -0.37
C PHE A 201 9.45 -3.05 -0.16
N PHE A 202 9.69 -2.08 -1.04
CA PHE A 202 9.07 -0.76 -0.97
C PHE A 202 8.49 -0.40 -2.34
N SER A 203 7.31 0.21 -2.35
CA SER A 203 6.62 0.63 -3.56
C SER A 203 5.98 2.00 -3.39
N ASP A 204 5.97 2.78 -4.44
CA ASP A 204 5.07 3.92 -4.56
C ASP A 204 3.61 3.46 -4.42
N GLY A 205 2.70 4.40 -4.09
CA GLY A 205 1.26 4.20 -4.12
C GLY A 205 0.71 3.26 -3.05
N GLU A 206 -0.49 2.78 -3.30
CA GLU A 206 -1.32 2.04 -2.35
C GLU A 206 -1.70 0.64 -2.89
N PRO A 207 -0.74 -0.32 -2.91
CA PRO A 207 -1.02 -1.68 -3.37
C PRO A 207 -2.03 -2.38 -2.47
N PHE A 208 -2.86 -3.24 -3.06
CA PHE A 208 -3.81 -4.09 -2.33
C PHE A 208 -3.09 -5.23 -1.60
N CYS A 209 -3.66 -5.73 -0.51
CA CYS A 209 -3.04 -6.71 0.38
C CYS A 209 -2.62 -8.00 -0.32
N GLU A 210 -3.29 -8.36 -1.42
CA GLU A 210 -2.99 -9.54 -2.22
C GLU A 210 -1.55 -9.55 -2.74
N TYR A 211 -1.00 -8.40 -3.13
CA TYR A 211 0.40 -8.32 -3.60
C TYR A 211 1.42 -8.67 -2.51
N GLN A 212 1.16 -8.24 -1.27
CA GLN A 212 1.98 -8.59 -0.12
C GLN A 212 1.88 -10.09 0.20
N MET A 213 0.67 -10.66 0.14
CA MET A 213 0.44 -12.09 0.33
C MET A 213 1.11 -12.93 -0.76
N GLU A 214 1.02 -12.51 -2.03
CA GLU A 214 1.65 -13.16 -3.17
C GLU A 214 3.17 -13.09 -3.10
N ALA A 215 3.75 -11.94 -2.74
CA ALA A 215 5.18 -11.80 -2.53
C ALA A 215 5.69 -12.75 -1.44
N ARG A 216 5.03 -12.84 -0.30
CA ARG A 216 5.37 -13.78 0.78
C ARG A 216 5.23 -15.24 0.34
N LYS A 217 4.22 -15.57 -0.45
CA LYS A 217 4.02 -16.92 -1.01
C LYS A 217 5.09 -17.30 -2.03
N ALA A 218 5.55 -16.34 -2.84
CA ALA A 218 6.60 -16.58 -3.84
C ALA A 218 7.98 -16.82 -3.20
N PHE A 219 8.23 -16.30 -1.99
CA PHE A 219 9.49 -16.44 -1.29
C PHE A 219 9.31 -17.06 0.12
N PRO A 220 8.85 -18.34 0.21
CA PRO A 220 8.47 -18.97 1.47
C PRO A 220 9.65 -19.15 2.46
N ASP A 221 10.88 -19.21 1.95
CA ASP A 221 12.10 -19.33 2.75
C ASP A 221 12.68 -17.97 3.18
N ARG A 222 11.94 -16.89 2.97
CA ARG A 222 12.35 -15.51 3.28
C ARG A 222 11.30 -14.81 4.12
N THR A 223 11.75 -13.91 4.98
CA THR A 223 10.85 -12.96 5.63
C THR A 223 10.76 -11.72 4.78
N VAL A 224 9.57 -11.45 4.22
CA VAL A 224 9.32 -10.29 3.33
C VAL A 224 8.46 -9.27 4.05
N PHE A 225 9.03 -8.10 4.30
CA PHE A 225 8.35 -6.88 4.71
C PHE A 225 7.94 -6.11 3.45
N PHE A 226 6.71 -5.69 3.39
CA PHE A 226 6.16 -4.96 2.25
C PHE A 226 5.70 -3.57 2.71
N ALA A 227 6.20 -2.51 2.10
CA ALA A 227 5.82 -1.14 2.42
C ALA A 227 5.26 -0.43 1.18
N GLY A 228 4.02 0.03 1.29
CA GLY A 228 3.42 1.00 0.36
C GLY A 228 3.83 2.44 0.69
N TYR A 229 3.32 3.41 -0.06
CA TYR A 229 3.51 4.86 0.14
C TYR A 229 4.96 5.33 0.09
N THR A 230 5.88 4.51 -0.36
CA THR A 230 7.31 4.86 -0.38
C THR A 230 7.59 5.84 -1.50
N ASN A 231 8.10 7.03 -1.14
CA ASN A 231 8.44 8.13 -2.04
C ASN A 231 7.28 8.75 -2.83
N GLY A 232 6.04 8.27 -2.68
CA GLY A 232 4.89 8.82 -3.37
C GLY A 232 3.58 8.08 -3.14
N GLN A 233 2.48 8.73 -3.51
CA GLN A 233 1.13 8.18 -3.50
C GLN A 233 0.56 8.30 -4.92
N ASN A 234 1.08 7.48 -5.84
CA ASN A 234 0.80 7.64 -7.26
C ASN A 234 -0.50 6.98 -7.74
N SER A 235 -1.13 6.11 -6.99
CA SER A 235 -2.48 5.52 -7.17
C SER A 235 -2.74 4.43 -6.14
N TYR A 236 -4.00 3.99 -6.08
CA TYR A 236 -4.31 2.62 -5.69
C TYR A 236 -3.86 1.64 -6.77
N LEU A 237 -3.43 0.46 -6.33
CA LEU A 237 -3.07 -0.66 -7.21
C LEU A 237 -4.00 -1.84 -6.90
N PRO A 238 -5.20 -1.87 -7.50
CA PRO A 238 -6.15 -2.96 -7.32
C PRO A 238 -5.61 -4.29 -7.84
N SER A 239 -5.96 -5.39 -7.16
CA SER A 239 -5.56 -6.75 -7.54
C SER A 239 -6.34 -7.30 -8.74
N GLU A 240 -5.92 -8.45 -9.28
CA GLU A 240 -6.70 -9.18 -10.29
C GLU A 240 -8.11 -9.53 -9.78
N HIS A 241 -8.22 -9.88 -8.49
CA HIS A 241 -9.52 -10.13 -7.85
C HIS A 241 -10.41 -8.89 -7.89
N ALA A 242 -9.90 -7.71 -7.53
CA ALA A 242 -10.65 -6.47 -7.56
C ALA A 242 -11.17 -6.13 -8.97
N TYR A 243 -10.36 -6.33 -10.01
CA TYR A 243 -10.78 -6.15 -11.40
C TYR A 243 -11.83 -7.18 -11.83
N ALA A 244 -11.74 -8.43 -11.36
CA ALA A 244 -12.73 -9.47 -11.68
C ALA A 244 -14.09 -9.22 -11.03
N VAL A 245 -14.09 -8.78 -9.76
CA VAL A 245 -15.31 -8.48 -9.00
C VAL A 245 -15.90 -7.12 -9.39
N ARG A 246 -15.08 -6.11 -9.57
CA ARG A 246 -15.38 -4.68 -9.82
C ARG A 246 -16.26 -4.02 -8.76
N LYS A 247 -17.36 -4.63 -8.39
CA LYS A 247 -18.31 -4.08 -7.41
C LYS A 247 -17.63 -3.84 -6.06
N GLY A 248 -17.68 -2.60 -5.59
CA GLY A 248 -17.02 -2.15 -4.38
C GLY A 248 -15.62 -1.57 -4.60
N TYR A 249 -15.05 -1.72 -5.80
CA TYR A 249 -13.71 -1.26 -6.17
C TYR A 249 -13.72 -0.17 -7.26
N GLU A 250 -14.91 0.38 -7.56
CA GLU A 250 -15.09 1.35 -8.65
C GLU A 250 -14.25 2.62 -8.44
N TYR A 251 -14.12 3.05 -7.19
CA TYR A 251 -13.32 4.23 -6.85
C TYR A 251 -11.85 4.04 -7.24
N GLU A 252 -11.28 2.92 -6.86
CA GLU A 252 -9.88 2.60 -7.10
C GLU A 252 -9.57 2.30 -8.56
N ILE A 253 -10.53 1.71 -9.30
CA ILE A 253 -10.36 1.29 -10.69
C ILE A 253 -10.72 2.40 -11.68
N GLU A 254 -11.86 3.06 -11.47
CA GLU A 254 -12.47 3.92 -12.49
C GLU A 254 -12.37 5.41 -12.18
N GLN A 255 -12.14 5.80 -10.92
CA GLN A 255 -12.19 7.19 -10.49
C GLN A 255 -10.83 7.72 -10.00
N MET A 256 -9.97 6.86 -9.48
CA MET A 256 -8.74 7.30 -8.81
C MET A 256 -7.83 8.15 -9.69
N HIS A 257 -7.78 7.89 -11.00
CA HIS A 257 -6.97 8.67 -11.95
C HIS A 257 -7.30 10.18 -11.93
N VAL A 258 -8.55 10.54 -11.63
CA VAL A 258 -8.97 11.96 -11.49
C VAL A 258 -8.26 12.61 -10.30
N TYR A 259 -8.21 11.93 -9.16
CA TYR A 259 -7.62 12.47 -7.93
C TYR A 259 -6.10 12.56 -7.97
N ILE A 260 -5.44 11.54 -8.53
CA ILE A 260 -3.97 11.52 -8.67
C ILE A 260 -3.46 12.28 -9.91
N LYS A 261 -4.38 12.85 -10.70
CA LYS A 261 -4.06 13.55 -11.94
C LYS A 261 -3.30 12.67 -12.95
N ALA A 262 -3.58 11.37 -12.96
CA ALA A 262 -3.12 10.49 -14.03
C ALA A 262 -3.94 10.74 -15.31
N PRO A 263 -3.32 10.65 -16.50
CA PRO A 263 -4.01 11.02 -17.74
C PRO A 263 -5.12 10.06 -18.16
N TYR A 264 -5.13 8.84 -17.61
CA TYR A 264 -6.19 7.84 -17.89
C TYR A 264 -6.26 6.77 -16.79
N PRO A 265 -7.38 6.00 -16.65
CA PRO A 265 -7.47 4.87 -15.74
C PRO A 265 -6.47 3.76 -16.09
N LEU A 266 -5.97 3.06 -15.07
CA LEU A 266 -5.11 1.89 -15.23
C LEU A 266 -5.88 0.72 -15.84
N SER A 267 -5.22 -0.07 -16.68
CA SER A 267 -5.82 -1.19 -17.40
C SER A 267 -5.94 -2.46 -16.57
N GLU A 268 -6.74 -3.42 -17.06
CA GLU A 268 -6.86 -4.77 -16.46
C GLU A 268 -5.54 -5.58 -16.53
N ARG A 269 -4.54 -5.14 -17.28
CA ARG A 269 -3.19 -5.73 -17.29
C ARG A 269 -2.28 -5.16 -16.19
N MET A 270 -2.67 -4.05 -15.56
CA MET A 270 -1.89 -3.44 -14.49
C MET A 270 -1.59 -4.43 -13.35
N PRO A 271 -2.56 -5.24 -12.85
CA PRO A 271 -2.29 -6.12 -11.73
C PRO A 271 -1.18 -7.13 -11.99
N SER A 272 -1.20 -7.82 -13.14
CA SER A 272 -0.14 -8.77 -13.49
C SER A 272 1.20 -8.06 -13.73
N THR A 273 1.19 -6.92 -14.41
CA THR A 273 2.41 -6.13 -14.66
C THR A 273 3.07 -5.69 -13.35
N TYR A 274 2.28 -5.17 -12.40
CA TYR A 274 2.80 -4.75 -11.10
C TYR A 274 3.31 -5.93 -10.27
N ARG A 275 2.53 -7.02 -10.16
CA ARG A 275 2.93 -8.24 -9.47
C ARG A 275 4.27 -8.78 -10.00
N ASP A 276 4.41 -8.88 -11.31
CA ASP A 276 5.62 -9.39 -11.94
C ASP A 276 6.82 -8.47 -11.63
N GLY A 277 6.61 -7.15 -11.60
CA GLY A 277 7.59 -6.17 -11.15
C GLY A 277 8.01 -6.37 -9.68
N VAL A 278 7.04 -6.61 -8.78
CA VAL A 278 7.30 -6.91 -7.35
C VAL A 278 8.19 -8.16 -7.22
N ILE A 279 7.81 -9.25 -7.87
CA ILE A 279 8.53 -10.52 -7.81
C ILE A 279 9.95 -10.36 -8.39
N HIS A 280 10.07 -9.73 -9.56
CA HIS A 280 11.37 -9.47 -10.19
C HIS A 280 12.27 -8.62 -9.28
N THR A 281 11.77 -7.53 -8.71
CA THR A 281 12.56 -6.67 -7.82
C THR A 281 13.08 -7.44 -6.60
N ILE A 282 12.26 -8.31 -6.01
CA ILE A 282 12.69 -9.15 -4.88
C ILE A 282 13.74 -10.17 -5.34
N GLN A 283 13.57 -10.83 -6.50
CA GLN A 283 14.54 -11.77 -7.07
C GLN A 283 15.91 -11.10 -7.28
N GLU A 284 15.92 -9.93 -7.91
CA GLU A 284 17.14 -9.15 -8.12
C GLU A 284 17.81 -8.75 -6.79
N THR A 285 17.00 -8.40 -5.78
CA THR A 285 17.50 -8.02 -4.46
C THR A 285 18.23 -9.17 -3.77
N ILE A 286 17.73 -10.40 -3.89
CA ILE A 286 18.36 -11.58 -3.27
C ILE A 286 19.43 -12.23 -4.17
N GLY A 287 19.59 -11.76 -5.42
CA GLY A 287 20.57 -12.26 -6.38
C GLY A 287 20.19 -13.63 -6.94
N LEU A 288 18.90 -13.88 -7.17
CA LEU A 288 18.39 -14.99 -7.97
C LEU A 288 18.23 -14.46 -9.41
N GLU A 289 19.09 -15.01 -10.32
CA GLU A 289 18.94 -14.81 -11.77
C GLU A 289 17.80 -15.65 -12.34
#